data_63b50020af0dd0beab21b533ce8641ff
#
_entry.id   63b50020af0dd0beab21b533ce8641ff
#
_cell.length_a   1.000
_cell.length_b   1.000
_cell.length_c   1.000
_cell.angle_alpha   90.00
_cell.angle_beta   90.00
_cell.angle_gamma   90.00
#
_symmetry.space_group_name_H-M   'P 1'
#
loop_
_entity.id
_entity.type
_entity.pdbx_description
1 polymer ?
#
loop_
_entity_poly.entity_id
_entity_poly.type
_entity_poly.pdbx_seq_one_letter_code
_entity_poly.pdbx_strand_id
1 'polypeptide(L)'
;MKNRKIKVIGDIMLDIWCDGKYEQKSAEVPINIFQTRKINFSLGGVGNLCVNLSSLKIKYDLFSEIGNDHYASKIFDILKKEKINFKPINSKKITTLKERFFYKDKQIFRRDIENNILNNRLTKIFIKKVKKNDIILISDYKKGSVDKSLLIELKKKNCVVFVDPKNKPEYFKDAFLVKPNMEKFEEWCGKFSEKKAFNLIRKMNWHWLVVSNNKNGIYVFNKHGQKNFYRVGSVK
;
A
#
# COMPACT_ATOMS: atom_id res chain seq x y z
N MET A 1 16.23 8.30 23.34
CA MET A 1 15.23 8.49 22.27
C MET A 1 13.84 8.23 22.85
N LYS A 2 13.20 9.29 23.40
CA LYS A 2 11.90 9.18 24.09
C LYS A 2 10.79 8.78 23.09
N ASN A 3 10.19 7.61 23.33
CA ASN A 3 8.84 7.14 22.89
C ASN A 3 8.22 7.73 21.61
N ARG A 4 8.92 7.61 20.48
CA ARG A 4 8.30 7.83 19.17
C ARG A 4 7.36 6.65 18.89
N LYS A 5 6.07 6.94 18.72
CA LYS A 5 5.12 5.91 18.30
C LYS A 5 5.08 5.85 16.78
N ILE A 6 5.06 4.62 16.25
CA ILE A 6 4.85 4.41 14.83
C ILE A 6 3.34 4.43 14.58
N LYS A 7 2.93 5.23 13.61
CA LYS A 7 1.55 5.27 13.13
C LYS A 7 1.52 4.93 11.66
N VAL A 8 0.61 4.07 11.30
CA VAL A 8 0.44 3.56 9.95
C VAL A 8 -0.90 4.06 9.41
N ILE A 9 -0.89 4.66 8.23
CA ILE A 9 -2.11 5.09 7.54
C ILE A 9 -2.06 4.63 6.09
N GLY A 10 -3.20 4.21 5.54
CA GLY A 10 -3.27 3.80 4.13
C GLY A 10 -4.52 3.04 3.78
N ASP A 11 -4.55 2.52 2.56
CA ASP A 11 -5.68 1.79 2.01
C ASP A 11 -5.58 0.31 2.37
N ILE A 12 -6.53 -0.19 3.20
CA ILE A 12 -6.66 -1.62 3.47
C ILE A 12 -7.54 -2.27 2.39
N MET A 13 -7.19 -3.50 2.00
CA MET A 13 -7.95 -4.26 1.03
C MET A 13 -7.88 -5.76 1.32
N LEU A 14 -8.81 -6.51 0.77
CA LEU A 14 -8.81 -7.96 0.80
C LEU A 14 -8.30 -8.51 -0.53
N ASP A 15 -7.20 -9.25 -0.49
CA ASP A 15 -6.72 -10.04 -1.61
C ASP A 15 -7.35 -11.44 -1.52
N ILE A 16 -7.99 -11.87 -2.61
CA ILE A 16 -8.67 -13.17 -2.73
C ILE A 16 -7.98 -13.95 -3.83
N TRP A 17 -7.56 -15.18 -3.52
CA TRP A 17 -6.85 -16.08 -4.42
C TRP A 17 -7.73 -17.28 -4.70
N CYS A 18 -8.25 -17.37 -5.91
CA CYS A 18 -9.18 -18.42 -6.35
C CYS A 18 -8.43 -19.40 -7.26
N ASP A 19 -8.12 -20.57 -6.74
CA ASP A 19 -7.60 -21.67 -7.56
C ASP A 19 -8.76 -22.52 -8.09
N GLY A 20 -8.69 -22.89 -9.37
CA GLY A 20 -9.77 -23.60 -10.01
C GLY A 20 -9.38 -24.25 -11.33
N LYS A 21 -10.40 -24.66 -12.09
CA LYS A 21 -10.22 -25.29 -13.39
C LYS A 21 -11.31 -24.88 -14.39
N TYR A 22 -11.00 -25.06 -15.68
CA TYR A 22 -11.96 -25.01 -16.76
C TYR A 22 -12.44 -26.45 -17.06
N GLU A 23 -13.65 -26.79 -16.67
CA GLU A 23 -14.15 -28.16 -16.87
C GLU A 23 -15.26 -28.26 -17.90
N GLN A 24 -15.99 -27.17 -18.11
CA GLN A 24 -17.18 -27.17 -18.94
C GLN A 24 -17.26 -25.90 -19.77
N LYS A 25 -17.89 -26.03 -20.95
CA LYS A 25 -18.39 -24.87 -21.69
C LYS A 25 -19.79 -24.53 -21.21
N SER A 26 -20.12 -23.24 -21.17
CA SER A 26 -21.49 -22.82 -20.91
C SER A 26 -22.42 -23.34 -22.02
N ALA A 27 -23.61 -23.80 -21.64
CA ALA A 27 -24.65 -24.17 -22.59
C ALA A 27 -25.34 -22.93 -23.20
N GLU A 28 -25.26 -21.77 -22.53
CA GLU A 28 -25.96 -20.55 -22.91
C GLU A 28 -25.17 -19.69 -23.88
N VAL A 29 -23.84 -19.64 -23.69
CA VAL A 29 -22.92 -18.79 -24.48
C VAL A 29 -21.58 -19.51 -24.67
N PRO A 30 -20.79 -19.23 -25.74
CA PRO A 30 -19.56 -19.95 -26.04
C PRO A 30 -18.38 -19.51 -25.14
N ILE A 31 -18.55 -19.61 -23.83
CA ILE A 31 -17.52 -19.28 -22.85
C ILE A 31 -17.14 -20.50 -21.99
N ASN A 32 -15.94 -20.49 -21.45
CA ASN A 32 -15.50 -21.49 -20.48
C ASN A 32 -16.00 -21.15 -19.09
N ILE A 33 -16.52 -22.15 -18.36
CA ILE A 33 -16.88 -22.01 -16.96
C ILE A 33 -15.65 -22.26 -16.12
N PHE A 34 -15.27 -21.29 -15.28
CA PHE A 34 -14.23 -21.47 -14.28
C PHE A 34 -14.85 -21.95 -12.97
N GLN A 35 -14.52 -23.17 -12.60
CA GLN A 35 -14.98 -23.76 -11.34
C GLN A 35 -13.91 -23.57 -10.27
N THR A 36 -14.21 -22.73 -9.27
CA THR A 36 -13.34 -22.52 -8.12
C THR A 36 -13.28 -23.75 -7.23
N ARG A 37 -12.07 -24.19 -6.89
CA ARG A 37 -11.82 -25.34 -5.99
C ARG A 37 -11.33 -24.92 -4.61
N LYS A 38 -10.52 -23.85 -4.57
CA LYS A 38 -9.92 -23.34 -3.33
C LYS A 38 -9.93 -21.84 -3.33
N ILE A 39 -10.24 -21.25 -2.18
CA ILE A 39 -10.19 -19.82 -1.95
C ILE A 39 -9.30 -19.53 -0.76
N ASN A 40 -8.31 -18.65 -0.95
CA ASN A 40 -7.48 -18.15 0.12
C ASN A 40 -7.67 -16.64 0.23
N PHE A 41 -7.58 -16.13 1.46
CA PHE A 41 -7.71 -14.70 1.76
C PHE A 41 -6.44 -14.19 2.40
N SER A 42 -6.03 -12.99 2.02
CA SER A 42 -4.91 -12.27 2.64
C SER A 42 -5.18 -10.77 2.70
N LEU A 43 -4.47 -10.09 3.60
CA LEU A 43 -4.54 -8.63 3.67
C LEU A 43 -3.67 -8.01 2.59
N GLY A 44 -4.24 -7.09 1.82
CA GLY A 44 -3.52 -6.25 0.86
C GLY A 44 -3.35 -4.81 1.33
N GLY A 45 -2.57 -4.03 0.59
CA GLY A 45 -2.31 -2.63 0.89
C GLY A 45 -1.65 -2.43 2.24
N VAL A 46 -2.18 -1.48 3.03
CA VAL A 46 -1.68 -1.20 4.38
C VAL A 46 -1.80 -2.41 5.31
N GLY A 47 -2.76 -3.31 5.06
CA GLY A 47 -2.91 -4.54 5.83
C GLY A 47 -1.69 -5.45 5.72
N ASN A 48 -1.16 -5.65 4.51
CA ASN A 48 0.07 -6.41 4.29
C ASN A 48 1.31 -5.75 4.96
N LEU A 49 1.41 -4.42 4.91
CA LEU A 49 2.44 -3.68 5.65
C LEU A 49 2.35 -3.98 7.16
N CYS A 50 1.14 -4.01 7.71
CA CYS A 50 0.92 -4.31 9.13
C CYS A 50 1.29 -5.74 9.50
N VAL A 51 1.00 -6.73 8.65
CA VAL A 51 1.44 -8.13 8.86
C VAL A 51 2.97 -8.18 8.95
N ASN A 52 3.69 -7.52 8.03
CA ASN A 52 5.15 -7.47 8.06
C ASN A 52 5.70 -6.79 9.32
N LEU A 53 5.11 -5.66 9.74
CA LEU A 53 5.51 -4.98 10.98
C LEU A 53 5.29 -5.85 12.22
N SER A 54 4.17 -6.58 12.26
CA SER A 54 3.85 -7.51 13.35
C SER A 54 4.84 -8.68 13.41
N SER A 55 5.21 -9.24 12.25
CA SER A 55 6.23 -10.29 12.14
C SER A 55 7.61 -9.82 12.65
N LEU A 56 7.93 -8.54 12.45
CA LEU A 56 9.13 -7.88 12.98
C LEU A 56 8.97 -7.44 14.45
N LYS A 57 7.86 -7.76 15.12
CA LYS A 57 7.53 -7.37 16.49
C LYS A 57 7.55 -5.85 16.74
N ILE A 58 7.29 -5.06 15.69
CA ILE A 58 7.24 -3.60 15.77
C ILE A 58 5.84 -3.19 16.23
N LYS A 59 5.76 -2.33 17.25
CA LYS A 59 4.49 -1.77 17.76
C LYS A 59 4.07 -0.55 16.94
N TYR A 60 2.82 -0.51 16.53
CA TYR A 60 2.24 0.59 15.74
C TYR A 60 0.74 0.77 16.03
N ASP A 61 0.21 1.90 15.62
CA ASP A 61 -1.23 2.17 15.57
C ASP A 61 -1.66 2.24 14.09
N LEU A 62 -2.60 1.39 13.65
CA LEU A 62 -3.13 1.37 12.29
C LEU A 62 -4.35 2.29 12.14
N PHE A 63 -4.38 3.07 11.06
CA PHE A 63 -5.49 3.93 10.65
C PHE A 63 -5.85 3.63 9.18
N SER A 64 -7.07 3.20 8.95
CA SER A 64 -7.61 2.95 7.62
C SER A 64 -9.12 3.06 7.62
N GLU A 65 -9.71 3.27 6.47
CA GLU A 65 -11.14 3.15 6.25
C GLU A 65 -11.48 1.77 5.70
N ILE A 66 -12.60 1.22 6.15
CA ILE A 66 -13.13 -0.06 5.68
C ILE A 66 -14.62 0.09 5.41
N GLY A 67 -15.15 -0.69 4.48
CA GLY A 67 -16.59 -0.75 4.22
C GLY A 67 -17.37 -1.36 5.38
N ASN A 68 -18.69 -1.36 5.24
CA ASN A 68 -19.60 -2.04 6.16
C ASN A 68 -20.32 -3.17 5.39
N ASP A 69 -19.55 -4.17 4.99
CA ASP A 69 -19.99 -5.28 4.16
C ASP A 69 -19.39 -6.61 4.64
N HIS A 70 -19.84 -7.72 4.03
CA HIS A 70 -19.37 -9.05 4.37
C HIS A 70 -17.84 -9.23 4.26
N TYR A 71 -17.20 -8.54 3.32
CA TYR A 71 -15.76 -8.65 3.13
C TYR A 71 -14.95 -7.94 4.22
N ALA A 72 -15.53 -6.88 4.81
CA ALA A 72 -14.96 -6.25 5.99
C ALA A 72 -14.80 -7.26 7.14
N SER A 73 -15.79 -8.15 7.35
CA SER A 73 -15.71 -9.19 8.37
C SER A 73 -14.53 -10.13 8.14
N LYS A 74 -14.24 -10.49 6.89
CA LYS A 74 -13.07 -11.32 6.54
C LYS A 74 -11.74 -10.62 6.87
N ILE A 75 -11.65 -9.31 6.61
CA ILE A 75 -10.48 -8.52 7.01
C ILE A 75 -10.31 -8.56 8.53
N PHE A 76 -11.39 -8.39 9.30
CA PHE A 76 -11.32 -8.46 10.77
C PHE A 76 -10.87 -9.83 11.28
N ASP A 77 -11.35 -10.92 10.68
CA ASP A 77 -10.95 -12.28 11.04
C ASP A 77 -9.43 -12.46 10.86
N ILE A 78 -8.89 -11.98 9.72
CA ILE A 78 -7.45 -12.06 9.46
C ILE A 78 -6.66 -11.18 10.43
N LEU A 79 -7.10 -9.92 10.64
CA LEU A 79 -6.45 -9.01 11.58
C LEU A 79 -6.39 -9.60 13.00
N LYS A 80 -7.47 -10.24 13.45
CA LYS A 80 -7.53 -10.93 14.74
C LYS A 80 -6.55 -12.10 14.79
N LYS A 81 -6.50 -12.92 13.74
CA LYS A 81 -5.55 -14.05 13.61
C LYS A 81 -4.09 -13.56 13.68
N GLU A 82 -3.78 -12.48 12.98
CA GLU A 82 -2.46 -11.85 12.94
C GLU A 82 -2.16 -10.99 14.19
N LYS A 83 -3.08 -10.95 15.17
CA LYS A 83 -2.98 -10.16 16.42
C LYS A 83 -2.76 -8.66 16.16
N ILE A 84 -3.28 -8.14 15.06
CA ILE A 84 -3.21 -6.73 14.69
C ILE A 84 -4.37 -5.98 15.34
N ASN A 85 -4.04 -5.03 16.22
CA ASN A 85 -5.06 -4.17 16.83
C ASN A 85 -5.46 -3.08 15.84
N PHE A 86 -6.71 -3.14 15.39
CA PHE A 86 -7.25 -2.19 14.43
C PHE A 86 -8.64 -1.69 14.88
N LYS A 87 -8.76 -0.38 14.95
CA LYS A 87 -10.05 0.30 15.14
C LYS A 87 -10.39 1.02 13.83
N PRO A 88 -11.20 0.40 12.97
CA PRO A 88 -11.49 0.97 11.67
C PRO A 88 -12.33 2.23 11.80
N ILE A 89 -12.20 3.08 10.79
CA ILE A 89 -13.15 4.15 10.55
C ILE A 89 -14.13 3.62 9.52
N ASN A 90 -15.35 3.33 9.96
CA ASN A 90 -16.43 2.91 9.07
C ASN A 90 -16.71 4.02 8.06
N SER A 91 -16.75 3.68 6.80
CA SER A 91 -17.04 4.61 5.73
C SER A 91 -18.19 4.09 4.86
N LYS A 92 -18.73 4.99 4.02
CA LYS A 92 -19.70 4.60 2.97
C LYS A 92 -19.06 3.88 1.78
N LYS A 93 -17.76 3.61 1.86
CA LYS A 93 -17.04 2.84 0.84
C LYS A 93 -17.47 1.38 0.90
N ILE A 94 -17.37 0.69 -0.22
CA ILE A 94 -17.30 -0.77 -0.22
C ILE A 94 -15.87 -1.19 0.13
N THR A 95 -15.73 -2.34 0.76
CA THR A 95 -14.40 -2.90 1.04
C THR A 95 -13.69 -3.19 -0.28
N THR A 96 -12.50 -2.65 -0.45
CA THR A 96 -11.70 -2.87 -1.67
C THR A 96 -11.26 -4.32 -1.75
N LEU A 97 -11.56 -4.96 -2.88
CA LEU A 97 -11.20 -6.36 -3.16
C LEU A 97 -10.30 -6.45 -4.37
N LYS A 98 -9.40 -7.43 -4.33
CA LYS A 98 -8.61 -7.86 -5.48
C LYS A 98 -8.67 -9.37 -5.59
N GLU A 99 -9.53 -9.87 -6.46
CA GLU A 99 -9.70 -11.29 -6.69
C GLU A 99 -8.84 -11.73 -7.87
N ARG A 100 -8.03 -12.74 -7.65
CA ARG A 100 -7.14 -13.33 -8.66
C ARG A 100 -7.52 -14.77 -8.87
N PHE A 101 -7.77 -15.13 -10.11
CA PHE A 101 -8.17 -16.46 -10.52
C PHE A 101 -6.98 -17.19 -11.16
N PHE A 102 -6.68 -18.39 -10.68
CA PHE A 102 -5.54 -19.18 -11.12
C PHE A 102 -5.99 -20.52 -11.70
N TYR A 103 -5.35 -20.89 -12.79
CA TYR A 103 -5.43 -22.21 -13.39
C TYR A 103 -4.02 -22.72 -13.67
N LYS A 104 -3.66 -23.90 -13.12
CA LYS A 104 -2.31 -24.48 -13.24
C LYS A 104 -1.21 -23.44 -12.90
N ASP A 105 -1.32 -22.81 -11.74
CA ASP A 105 -0.39 -21.80 -11.21
C ASP A 105 -0.22 -20.52 -12.05
N LYS A 106 -1.00 -20.37 -13.12
CA LYS A 106 -1.02 -19.14 -13.92
C LYS A 106 -2.25 -18.31 -13.57
N GLN A 107 -2.03 -17.02 -13.31
CA GLN A 107 -3.15 -16.07 -13.16
C GLN A 107 -3.80 -15.88 -14.53
N ILE A 108 -5.08 -16.20 -14.62
CA ILE A 108 -5.88 -16.13 -15.86
C ILE A 108 -6.80 -14.94 -15.90
N PHE A 109 -7.24 -14.47 -14.73
CA PHE A 109 -8.17 -13.34 -14.62
C PHE A 109 -7.97 -12.63 -13.29
N ARG A 110 -8.31 -11.34 -13.24
CA ARG A 110 -8.37 -10.54 -12.02
C ARG A 110 -9.61 -9.68 -12.05
N ARG A 111 -10.33 -9.63 -10.90
CA ARG A 111 -11.46 -8.74 -10.66
C ARG A 111 -11.12 -7.82 -9.51
N ASP A 112 -11.20 -6.50 -9.73
CA ASP A 112 -11.10 -5.50 -8.69
C ASP A 112 -12.50 -4.95 -8.41
N ILE A 113 -12.89 -4.92 -7.13
CA ILE A 113 -14.14 -4.30 -6.68
C ILE A 113 -13.76 -3.17 -5.73
N GLU A 114 -14.11 -1.95 -6.12
CA GLU A 114 -13.75 -0.76 -5.37
C GLU A 114 -14.67 0.42 -5.73
N ASN A 115 -14.86 1.32 -4.76
CA ASN A 115 -15.37 2.65 -5.04
C ASN A 115 -14.43 3.69 -4.41
N ASN A 116 -13.94 4.59 -5.23
CA ASN A 116 -12.97 5.61 -4.81
C ASN A 116 -13.70 6.85 -4.28
N ILE A 117 -14.20 6.79 -3.06
CA ILE A 117 -14.80 7.95 -2.40
C ILE A 117 -13.67 8.71 -1.71
N LEU A 118 -13.27 9.85 -2.30
CA LEU A 118 -12.34 10.77 -1.67
C LEU A 118 -13.05 11.52 -0.54
N ASN A 119 -12.55 11.36 0.67
CA ASN A 119 -12.96 12.18 1.80
C ASN A 119 -11.76 12.43 2.71
N ASN A 120 -11.78 13.58 3.39
CA ASN A 120 -10.70 13.95 4.32
C ASN A 120 -10.97 13.51 5.77
N ARG A 121 -11.98 12.67 5.99
CA ARG A 121 -12.40 12.25 7.34
C ARG A 121 -11.28 11.46 8.03
N LEU A 122 -10.69 10.51 7.31
CA LEU A 122 -9.58 9.71 7.85
C LEU A 122 -8.40 10.60 8.22
N THR A 123 -7.99 11.51 7.32
CA THR A 123 -6.91 12.47 7.59
C THR A 123 -7.20 13.31 8.83
N LYS A 124 -8.41 13.86 8.98
CA LYS A 124 -8.79 14.66 10.15
C LYS A 124 -8.71 13.87 11.46
N ILE A 125 -9.19 12.62 11.47
CA ILE A 125 -9.13 11.74 12.64
C ILE A 125 -7.69 11.37 12.96
N PHE A 126 -6.93 11.00 11.94
CA PHE A 126 -5.52 10.60 12.05
C PHE A 126 -4.67 11.73 12.66
N ILE A 127 -4.77 12.95 12.11
CA ILE A 127 -3.98 14.10 12.55
C ILE A 127 -4.26 14.46 14.02
N LYS A 128 -5.49 14.27 14.51
CA LYS A 128 -5.80 14.44 15.95
C LYS A 128 -5.07 13.44 16.85
N LYS A 129 -4.70 12.26 16.32
CA LYS A 129 -4.00 11.21 17.06
C LYS A 129 -2.47 11.29 16.91
N VAL A 130 -1.97 12.03 15.91
CA VAL A 130 -0.53 12.21 15.67
C VAL A 130 0.05 13.23 16.64
N LYS A 131 1.16 12.84 17.27
CA LYS A 131 1.96 13.73 18.14
C LYS A 131 3.17 14.28 17.39
N LYS A 132 3.77 15.35 17.93
CA LYS A 132 5.02 15.93 17.41
C LYS A 132 6.13 14.86 17.38
N ASN A 133 6.88 14.81 16.27
CA ASN A 133 7.97 13.87 16.03
C ASN A 133 7.59 12.38 15.95
N ASP A 134 6.30 12.02 15.79
CA ASP A 134 5.91 10.64 15.51
C ASP A 134 6.54 10.17 14.18
N ILE A 135 6.70 8.85 14.07
CA ILE A 135 7.10 8.19 12.82
C ILE A 135 5.83 7.74 12.11
N ILE A 136 5.67 8.14 10.86
CA ILE A 136 4.48 7.86 10.06
C ILE A 136 4.85 6.98 8.87
N LEU A 137 4.13 5.87 8.71
CA LEU A 137 4.21 5.01 7.53
C LEU A 137 2.93 5.19 6.72
N ILE A 138 3.05 5.58 5.46
CA ILE A 138 1.95 5.76 4.52
C ILE A 138 2.01 4.68 3.46
N SER A 139 0.95 3.85 3.36
CA SER A 139 0.77 2.88 2.29
C SER A 139 -0.37 3.36 1.39
N ASP A 140 0.00 4.06 0.32
CA ASP A 140 -0.95 4.71 -0.59
C ASP A 140 -1.23 3.82 -1.81
N TYR A 141 -2.49 3.39 -1.95
CA TYR A 141 -3.00 2.67 -3.12
C TYR A 141 -4.01 3.49 -3.92
N LYS A 142 -4.10 4.80 -3.64
CA LYS A 142 -5.00 5.73 -4.34
C LYS A 142 -6.48 5.33 -4.20
N LYS A 143 -6.86 4.77 -3.03
CA LYS A 143 -8.24 4.40 -2.71
C LYS A 143 -8.91 5.37 -1.73
N GLY A 144 -8.29 6.56 -1.53
CA GLY A 144 -8.86 7.68 -0.80
C GLY A 144 -8.44 7.82 0.65
N SER A 145 -7.60 6.93 1.19
CA SER A 145 -7.06 7.07 2.54
C SER A 145 -6.00 8.18 2.66
N VAL A 146 -5.40 8.59 1.55
CA VAL A 146 -4.36 9.60 1.50
C VAL A 146 -4.83 10.77 0.65
N ASP A 147 -4.97 11.95 1.24
CA ASP A 147 -5.29 13.20 0.55
C ASP A 147 -4.10 14.18 0.56
N LYS A 148 -4.20 15.26 -0.23
CA LYS A 148 -3.12 16.25 -0.38
C LYS A 148 -2.80 17.00 0.91
N SER A 149 -3.75 17.11 1.85
CA SER A 149 -3.54 17.88 3.08
C SER A 149 -2.74 17.09 4.12
N LEU A 150 -2.69 15.76 4.01
CA LEU A 150 -2.06 14.88 5.00
C LEU A 150 -0.61 15.27 5.27
N LEU A 151 0.22 15.39 4.23
CA LEU A 151 1.65 15.71 4.38
C LEU A 151 1.86 17.12 4.95
N ILE A 152 1.01 18.08 4.57
CA ILE A 152 1.07 19.45 5.09
C ILE A 152 0.86 19.44 6.62
N GLU A 153 -0.14 18.71 7.09
CA GLU A 153 -0.44 18.62 8.52
C GLU A 153 0.63 17.85 9.30
N LEU A 154 1.20 16.79 8.70
CA LEU A 154 2.30 16.04 9.32
C LEU A 154 3.58 16.87 9.44
N LYS A 155 3.87 17.71 8.44
CA LYS A 155 5.00 18.63 8.47
C LYS A 155 4.90 19.62 9.62
N LYS A 156 3.72 20.21 9.87
CA LYS A 156 3.48 21.12 11.02
C LYS A 156 3.83 20.45 12.36
N LYS A 157 3.74 19.12 12.44
CA LYS A 157 4.07 18.33 13.63
C LYS A 157 5.50 17.78 13.64
N ASN A 158 6.35 18.15 12.65
CA ASN A 158 7.71 17.63 12.49
C ASN A 158 7.80 16.09 12.49
N CYS A 159 6.80 15.43 11.89
CA CYS A 159 6.80 13.98 11.78
C CYS A 159 7.84 13.48 10.78
N VAL A 160 8.37 12.28 11.02
CA VAL A 160 9.23 11.58 10.06
C VAL A 160 8.36 10.66 9.22
N VAL A 161 8.21 10.95 7.92
CA VAL A 161 7.22 10.32 7.04
C VAL A 161 7.89 9.41 6.01
N PHE A 162 7.48 8.14 5.99
CA PHE A 162 7.86 7.13 5.01
C PHE A 162 6.66 6.78 4.16
N VAL A 163 6.84 6.68 2.84
CA VAL A 163 5.74 6.52 1.89
C VAL A 163 6.00 5.41 0.89
N ASP A 164 5.03 4.50 0.74
CA ASP A 164 4.88 3.62 -0.42
C ASP A 164 3.76 4.19 -1.32
N PRO A 165 4.09 4.85 -2.45
CA PRO A 165 3.18 5.75 -3.14
C PRO A 165 2.49 5.11 -4.35
N LYS A 166 1.22 5.51 -4.60
CA LYS A 166 0.50 5.35 -5.88
C LYS A 166 0.02 6.69 -6.45
N ASN A 167 -0.15 7.71 -5.61
CA ASN A 167 -0.45 9.07 -6.05
C ASN A 167 0.76 9.75 -6.71
N LYS A 168 0.56 10.96 -7.24
CA LYS A 168 1.62 11.79 -7.81
C LYS A 168 2.62 12.24 -6.74
N PRO A 169 3.89 12.49 -7.09
CA PRO A 169 4.94 12.85 -6.11
C PRO A 169 4.63 14.11 -5.29
N GLU A 170 3.84 15.04 -5.84
CA GLU A 170 3.45 16.28 -5.15
C GLU A 170 2.62 16.04 -3.88
N TYR A 171 1.92 14.89 -3.78
CA TYR A 171 1.22 14.49 -2.57
C TYR A 171 2.17 14.25 -1.39
N PHE A 172 3.43 13.92 -1.67
CA PHE A 172 4.42 13.47 -0.70
C PHE A 172 5.60 14.44 -0.55
N LYS A 173 5.40 15.70 -0.94
CA LYS A 173 6.42 16.74 -0.78
C LYS A 173 6.86 16.81 0.70
N ASP A 174 8.17 16.99 0.91
CA ASP A 174 8.82 17.05 2.24
C ASP A 174 8.78 15.71 3.03
N ALA A 175 8.42 14.58 2.42
CA ALA A 175 8.54 13.28 3.07
C ALA A 175 10.01 12.93 3.36
N PHE A 176 10.26 12.14 4.40
CA PHE A 176 11.61 11.68 4.71
C PHE A 176 12.08 10.63 3.70
N LEU A 177 11.25 9.63 3.39
CA LEU A 177 11.55 8.59 2.43
C LEU A 177 10.33 8.26 1.57
N VAL A 178 10.54 8.16 0.26
CA VAL A 178 9.51 7.73 -0.70
C VAL A 178 10.03 6.53 -1.49
N LYS A 179 9.22 5.44 -1.56
CA LYS A 179 9.60 4.16 -2.17
C LYS A 179 8.67 3.75 -3.32
N PRO A 180 8.74 4.37 -4.51
CA PRO A 180 8.03 3.86 -5.67
C PRO A 180 8.65 2.56 -6.20
N ASN A 181 7.87 1.77 -6.95
CA ASN A 181 8.46 0.80 -7.86
C ASN A 181 8.95 1.49 -9.16
N MET A 182 9.71 0.76 -9.99
CA MET A 182 10.27 1.31 -11.24
C MET A 182 9.19 1.85 -12.17
N GLU A 183 8.11 1.11 -12.36
CA GLU A 183 6.97 1.52 -13.20
C GLU A 183 6.37 2.85 -12.72
N LYS A 184 6.17 3.02 -11.42
CA LYS A 184 5.65 4.26 -10.84
C LYS A 184 6.62 5.42 -10.95
N PHE A 185 7.92 5.17 -10.79
CA PHE A 185 8.94 6.17 -11.00
C PHE A 185 8.95 6.64 -12.46
N GLU A 186 8.86 5.72 -13.42
CA GLU A 186 8.83 6.03 -14.84
C GLU A 186 7.55 6.72 -15.29
N GLU A 187 6.40 6.41 -14.65
CA GLU A 187 5.15 7.17 -14.82
C GLU A 187 5.34 8.65 -14.43
N TRP A 188 6.12 8.93 -13.38
CA TRP A 188 6.34 10.29 -12.91
C TRP A 188 7.37 11.08 -13.72
N CYS A 189 8.42 10.41 -14.19
CA CYS A 189 9.61 11.06 -14.73
C CYS A 189 10.00 10.58 -16.13
N GLY A 190 9.27 9.61 -16.72
CA GLY A 190 9.68 8.89 -17.92
C GLY A 190 10.85 7.94 -17.63
N LYS A 191 11.42 7.32 -18.66
CA LYS A 191 12.48 6.29 -18.55
C LYS A 191 13.49 6.62 -17.45
N PHE A 192 13.79 5.62 -16.62
CA PHE A 192 14.67 5.76 -15.47
C PHE A 192 16.07 6.30 -15.83
N SER A 193 16.54 7.24 -15.03
CA SER A 193 17.94 7.65 -14.97
C SER A 193 18.25 8.24 -13.58
N GLU A 194 19.50 8.11 -13.15
CA GLU A 194 19.97 8.66 -11.88
C GLU A 194 19.80 10.19 -11.80
N LYS A 195 20.04 10.91 -12.90
CA LYS A 195 19.82 12.37 -12.99
C LYS A 195 18.36 12.72 -12.67
N LYS A 196 17.39 11.97 -13.20
CA LYS A 196 15.96 12.17 -12.91
C LYS A 196 15.62 11.85 -11.46
N ALA A 197 16.23 10.80 -10.87
CA ALA A 197 16.05 10.46 -9.46
C ALA A 197 16.52 11.62 -8.54
N PHE A 198 17.70 12.15 -8.77
CA PHE A 198 18.21 13.29 -8.00
C PHE A 198 17.39 14.57 -8.23
N ASN A 199 16.93 14.82 -9.46
CA ASN A 199 16.06 15.96 -9.76
C ASN A 199 14.73 15.85 -9.00
N LEU A 200 14.14 14.65 -8.95
CA LEU A 200 12.90 14.41 -8.23
C LEU A 200 13.07 14.62 -6.73
N ILE A 201 14.16 14.08 -6.13
CA ILE A 201 14.49 14.32 -4.71
C ILE A 201 14.54 15.81 -4.40
N ARG A 202 15.28 16.60 -5.23
CA ARG A 202 15.42 18.04 -5.03
C ARG A 202 14.08 18.76 -5.18
N LYS A 203 13.32 18.46 -6.23
CA LYS A 203 12.01 19.08 -6.50
C LYS A 203 11.02 18.80 -5.38
N MET A 204 11.01 17.57 -4.84
CA MET A 204 10.07 17.15 -3.80
C MET A 204 10.60 17.37 -2.38
N ASN A 205 11.87 17.79 -2.22
CA ASN A 205 12.54 17.94 -0.93
C ASN A 205 12.50 16.65 -0.08
N TRP A 206 12.75 15.49 -0.70
CA TRP A 206 12.86 14.21 0.00
C TRP A 206 14.28 14.01 0.55
N HIS A 207 14.42 13.31 1.67
CA HIS A 207 15.73 12.89 2.16
C HIS A 207 16.23 11.63 1.45
N TRP A 208 15.30 10.70 1.15
CA TRP A 208 15.59 9.43 0.51
C TRP A 208 14.57 9.10 -0.58
N LEU A 209 15.05 8.54 -1.66
CA LEU A 209 14.25 7.90 -2.71
C LEU A 209 14.74 6.46 -2.88
N VAL A 210 13.82 5.49 -2.76
CA VAL A 210 14.10 4.07 -2.93
C VAL A 210 13.27 3.58 -4.11
N VAL A 211 13.91 3.17 -5.21
CA VAL A 211 13.21 2.65 -6.39
C VAL A 211 13.38 1.15 -6.46
N SER A 212 12.31 0.40 -6.21
CA SER A 212 12.33 -1.07 -6.32
C SER A 212 12.08 -1.52 -7.76
N ASN A 213 12.90 -2.47 -8.25
CA ASN A 213 12.85 -2.99 -9.62
C ASN A 213 12.70 -4.52 -9.63
N ASN A 214 11.69 -5.03 -8.94
CA ASN A 214 11.37 -6.45 -8.85
C ASN A 214 12.64 -7.30 -8.56
N LYS A 215 12.83 -8.38 -9.33
CA LYS A 215 14.01 -9.25 -9.24
C LYS A 215 15.35 -8.58 -9.61
N ASN A 216 15.31 -7.42 -10.26
CA ASN A 216 16.52 -6.73 -10.70
C ASN A 216 17.21 -5.97 -9.56
N GLY A 217 16.53 -5.70 -8.44
CA GLY A 217 17.14 -5.07 -7.28
C GLY A 217 16.48 -3.75 -6.86
N ILE A 218 17.22 -2.98 -6.06
CA ILE A 218 16.72 -1.75 -5.44
C ILE A 218 17.76 -0.64 -5.60
N TYR A 219 17.35 0.49 -6.14
CA TYR A 219 18.15 1.71 -6.18
C TYR A 219 17.81 2.59 -4.98
N VAL A 220 18.82 3.09 -4.30
CA VAL A 220 18.69 3.98 -3.15
C VAL A 220 19.44 5.28 -3.42
N PHE A 221 18.76 6.40 -3.32
CA PHE A 221 19.32 7.74 -3.51
C PHE A 221 19.05 8.59 -2.29
N ASN A 222 19.96 9.48 -1.93
CA ASN A 222 19.73 10.48 -0.90
C ASN A 222 19.89 11.93 -1.41
N LYS A 223 19.45 12.87 -0.61
CA LYS A 223 19.52 14.32 -0.94
C LYS A 223 20.95 14.88 -1.05
N HIS A 224 21.96 14.15 -0.53
CA HIS A 224 23.36 14.55 -0.54
C HIS A 224 24.13 14.04 -1.78
N GLY A 225 23.42 13.44 -2.76
CA GLY A 225 24.03 12.96 -4.01
C GLY A 225 24.59 11.53 -3.92
N GLN A 226 24.38 10.83 -2.81
CA GLN A 226 24.81 9.43 -2.69
C GLN A 226 23.80 8.49 -3.36
N LYS A 227 24.31 7.43 -3.99
CA LYS A 227 23.53 6.37 -4.62
C LYS A 227 24.10 5.01 -4.26
N ASN A 228 23.22 4.04 -4.09
CA ASN A 228 23.56 2.63 -3.93
C ASN A 228 22.61 1.79 -4.76
N PHE A 229 23.08 0.63 -5.20
CA PHE A 229 22.28 -0.38 -5.85
C PHE A 229 22.46 -1.72 -5.12
N TYR A 230 21.35 -2.32 -4.73
CA TYR A 230 21.32 -3.62 -4.06
C TYR A 230 20.64 -4.65 -4.95
N ARG A 231 21.37 -5.70 -5.30
CA ARG A 231 20.76 -6.85 -5.98
C ARG A 231 19.90 -7.62 -4.99
N VAL A 232 18.73 -8.05 -5.42
CA VAL A 232 17.90 -8.97 -4.65
C VAL A 232 18.34 -10.38 -5.04
N GLY A 233 18.82 -11.17 -4.06
CA GLY A 233 19.08 -12.59 -4.29
C GLY A 233 17.77 -13.30 -4.65
N SER A 234 17.82 -14.26 -5.56
CA SER A 234 16.66 -15.10 -5.86
C SER A 234 16.25 -15.84 -4.59
N VAL A 235 15.11 -15.47 -4.01
CA VAL A 235 14.45 -16.32 -3.04
C VAL A 235 13.92 -17.51 -3.83
N LYS A 236 14.52 -18.70 -3.60
CA LYS A 236 14.03 -19.96 -4.12
C LYS A 236 12.73 -20.35 -3.43
#